data_062fd676846b4bbfc8d6e8df01937814
#
_entry.id   062fd676846b4bbfc8d6e8df01937814
#
_cell.length_a   1.000
_cell.length_b   1.000
_cell.length_c   1.000
_cell.angle_alpha   90.00
_cell.angle_beta   90.00
_cell.angle_gamma   90.00
#
_symmetry.space_group_name_H-M   'P 1'
#
loop_
_entity.id
_entity.type
_entity.pdbx_description
1 polymer ?
#
loop_
_entity_poly.entity_id
_entity_poly.type
_entity_poly.pdbx_seq_one_letter_code
_entity_poly.pdbx_strand_id
1 'polypeptide(L)'
;MDEQQQLTNAYHSNKLSHAYLFEGDDAQTMKQVAINFAKLILCQTDSQCETKVSTYNHPDFMYISTTENAIKKEQVEQLVRHMNQLPIESTNKVYIIEDFEKLTVQGENSILKFLEEPPDNTIAILLSTKPEQILDTIHSRCQHVYFKPIDKEKFINRLVEQNMSKPVAEMISTYTTQIDNAIALNEEFDLLALRKSVIRWCELLLTNKPMALIGIIDLLKQAKNKK
;
A
#
# COMPACT_ATOMS: atom_id res chain seq x y z
N MET A 1 16.75 -11.88 -3.46
CA MET A 1 15.62 -12.32 -4.31
C MET A 1 14.56 -11.29 -4.04
N ASP A 2 13.93 -10.74 -5.06
CA ASP A 2 12.85 -9.77 -4.94
C ASP A 2 11.60 -10.50 -4.42
N GLU A 3 10.80 -9.88 -3.61
CA GLU A 3 9.58 -10.43 -2.99
C GLU A 3 8.62 -10.93 -4.07
N GLN A 4 8.48 -10.20 -5.18
CA GLN A 4 7.69 -10.61 -6.35
C GLN A 4 8.20 -11.93 -6.95
N GLN A 5 9.52 -12.10 -7.08
CA GLN A 5 10.13 -13.32 -7.61
C GLN A 5 9.93 -14.51 -6.68
N GLN A 6 9.98 -14.28 -5.37
CA GLN A 6 9.72 -15.31 -4.36
C GLN A 6 8.29 -15.87 -4.50
N LEU A 7 7.30 -14.99 -4.61
CA LEU A 7 5.88 -15.36 -4.77
C LEU A 7 5.63 -16.05 -6.11
N THR A 8 6.24 -15.57 -7.18
CA THR A 8 6.16 -16.20 -8.51
C THR A 8 6.74 -17.62 -8.49
N ASN A 9 7.87 -17.82 -7.83
CA ASN A 9 8.48 -19.15 -7.68
C ASN A 9 7.61 -20.09 -6.84
N ALA A 10 6.96 -19.61 -5.78
CA ALA A 10 6.03 -20.38 -4.98
C ALA A 10 4.82 -20.86 -5.82
N TYR A 11 4.28 -19.97 -6.66
CA TYR A 11 3.19 -20.31 -7.59
C TYR A 11 3.61 -21.41 -8.58
N HIS A 12 4.71 -21.20 -9.31
CA HIS A 12 5.18 -22.18 -10.31
C HIS A 12 5.61 -23.52 -9.70
N SER A 13 6.02 -23.53 -8.44
CA SER A 13 6.39 -24.75 -7.71
C SER A 13 5.19 -25.45 -7.07
N ASN A 14 3.98 -24.93 -7.25
CA ASN A 14 2.76 -25.40 -6.60
C ASN A 14 2.86 -25.50 -5.07
N LYS A 15 3.57 -24.49 -4.46
CA LYS A 15 3.82 -24.38 -3.01
C LYS A 15 3.19 -23.11 -2.45
N LEU A 16 1.95 -22.85 -2.85
CA LEU A 16 1.21 -21.72 -2.31
C LEU A 16 0.79 -21.98 -0.86
N SER A 17 0.97 -20.99 0.00
CA SER A 17 0.34 -20.97 1.31
C SER A 17 -1.10 -20.45 1.19
N HIS A 18 -1.96 -20.89 2.10
CA HIS A 18 -3.34 -20.38 2.18
C HIS A 18 -3.40 -18.93 2.72
N ALA A 19 -2.35 -18.46 3.40
CA ALA A 19 -2.30 -17.10 3.94
C ALA A 19 -0.87 -16.54 3.89
N TYR A 20 -0.78 -15.28 3.51
CA TYR A 20 0.45 -14.48 3.46
C TYR A 20 0.27 -13.22 4.29
N LEU A 21 1.29 -12.86 5.07
CA LEU A 21 1.38 -11.58 5.75
C LEU A 21 2.55 -10.79 5.14
N PHE A 22 2.23 -9.71 4.44
CA PHE A 22 3.20 -8.78 3.86
C PHE A 22 3.50 -7.69 4.88
N GLU A 23 4.76 -7.55 5.21
CA GLU A 23 5.24 -6.64 6.26
C GLU A 23 6.31 -5.72 5.72
N GLY A 24 6.17 -4.42 5.95
CA GLY A 24 7.16 -3.42 5.54
C GLY A 24 6.64 -1.99 5.64
N ASP A 25 7.52 -1.03 5.43
CA ASP A 25 7.21 0.40 5.56
C ASP A 25 6.52 0.99 4.31
N ASP A 26 6.60 0.30 3.17
CA ASP A 26 6.05 0.77 1.89
C ASP A 26 4.74 0.07 1.56
N ALA A 27 3.64 0.59 2.10
CA ALA A 27 2.29 0.08 1.87
C ALA A 27 1.95 -0.03 0.38
N GLN A 28 2.45 0.89 -0.44
CA GLN A 28 2.12 0.93 -1.86
C GLN A 28 2.86 -0.14 -2.67
N THR A 29 4.15 -0.36 -2.38
CA THR A 29 4.88 -1.48 -2.99
C THR A 29 4.26 -2.82 -2.58
N MET A 30 3.92 -2.99 -1.30
CA MET A 30 3.22 -4.19 -0.82
C MET A 30 1.90 -4.40 -1.56
N LYS A 31 1.09 -3.35 -1.70
CA LYS A 31 -0.18 -3.36 -2.44
C LYS A 31 0.02 -3.78 -3.90
N GLN A 32 0.98 -3.17 -4.60
CA GLN A 32 1.25 -3.48 -6.00
C GLN A 32 1.68 -4.94 -6.19
N VAL A 33 2.57 -5.44 -5.33
CA VAL A 33 3.02 -6.84 -5.35
C VAL A 33 1.86 -7.79 -5.03
N ALA A 34 1.00 -7.45 -4.06
CA ALA A 34 -0.17 -8.25 -3.70
C ALA A 34 -1.18 -8.35 -4.86
N ILE A 35 -1.46 -7.23 -5.55
CA ILE A 35 -2.34 -7.21 -6.73
C ILE A 35 -1.73 -8.03 -7.87
N ASN A 36 -0.43 -7.89 -8.15
CA ASN A 36 0.25 -8.67 -9.17
C ASN A 36 0.23 -10.17 -8.84
N PHE A 37 0.38 -10.52 -7.57
CA PHE A 37 0.30 -11.90 -7.12
C PHE A 37 -1.12 -12.47 -7.25
N ALA A 38 -2.14 -11.67 -6.92
CA ALA A 38 -3.53 -12.04 -7.15
C ALA A 38 -3.84 -12.29 -8.64
N LYS A 39 -3.33 -11.43 -9.55
CA LYS A 39 -3.43 -11.64 -11.00
C LYS A 39 -2.79 -12.94 -11.44
N LEU A 40 -1.59 -13.24 -10.95
CA LEU A 40 -0.89 -14.47 -11.27
C LEU A 40 -1.69 -15.72 -10.86
N ILE A 41 -2.34 -15.68 -9.70
CA ILE A 41 -3.14 -16.79 -9.17
C ILE A 41 -4.45 -16.96 -9.94
N LEU A 42 -5.15 -15.85 -10.24
CA LEU A 42 -6.52 -15.88 -10.77
C LEU A 42 -6.56 -15.92 -12.30
N CYS A 43 -5.65 -15.19 -12.97
CA CYS A 43 -5.81 -14.85 -14.39
C CYS A 43 -4.89 -15.63 -15.31
N GLN A 44 -3.85 -16.26 -14.77
CA GLN A 44 -2.79 -16.88 -15.58
C GLN A 44 -2.22 -15.88 -16.62
N THR A 45 -2.79 -15.79 -17.82
CA THR A 45 -2.38 -14.87 -18.89
C THR A 45 -3.54 -14.11 -19.53
N ASP A 46 -4.72 -14.16 -18.94
CA ASP A 46 -5.91 -13.47 -19.48
C ASP A 46 -5.91 -11.98 -19.12
N SER A 47 -5.73 -11.12 -20.11
CA SER A 47 -5.70 -9.66 -19.95
C SER A 47 -7.04 -9.05 -19.50
N GLN A 48 -8.18 -9.67 -19.84
CA GLN A 48 -9.49 -9.20 -19.38
C GLN A 48 -9.66 -9.50 -17.89
N CYS A 49 -9.25 -10.68 -17.45
CA CYS A 49 -9.20 -11.04 -16.04
C CYS A 49 -8.28 -10.09 -15.25
N GLU A 50 -7.07 -9.80 -15.74
CA GLU A 50 -6.15 -8.86 -15.10
C GLU A 50 -6.74 -7.46 -14.93
N THR A 51 -7.52 -7.00 -15.90
CA THR A 51 -8.24 -5.73 -15.82
C THR A 51 -9.31 -5.76 -14.73
N LYS A 52 -10.09 -6.86 -14.64
CA LYS A 52 -11.09 -7.05 -13.57
C LYS A 52 -10.45 -7.04 -12.19
N VAL A 53 -9.31 -7.72 -12.01
CA VAL A 53 -8.57 -7.72 -10.73
C VAL A 53 -8.06 -6.32 -10.42
N SER A 54 -7.48 -5.60 -11.40
CA SER A 54 -6.96 -4.22 -11.21
C SER A 54 -8.05 -3.23 -10.83
N THR A 55 -9.28 -3.44 -11.29
CA THR A 55 -10.44 -2.58 -11.00
C THR A 55 -11.30 -3.11 -9.85
N TYR A 56 -10.84 -4.15 -9.14
CA TYR A 56 -11.53 -4.81 -8.03
C TYR A 56 -12.92 -5.39 -8.38
N ASN A 57 -13.12 -5.76 -9.65
CA ASN A 57 -14.41 -6.25 -10.20
C ASN A 57 -14.38 -7.73 -10.59
N HIS A 58 -13.36 -8.49 -10.20
CA HIS A 58 -13.30 -9.93 -10.45
C HIS A 58 -14.14 -10.69 -9.41
N PRO A 59 -15.02 -11.64 -9.81
CA PRO A 59 -15.92 -12.32 -8.89
C PRO A 59 -15.21 -13.18 -7.83
N ASP A 60 -14.01 -13.69 -8.14
CA ASP A 60 -13.20 -14.51 -7.22
C ASP A 60 -12.11 -13.70 -6.52
N PHE A 61 -12.19 -12.36 -6.59
CA PHE A 61 -11.27 -11.44 -5.94
C PHE A 61 -12.00 -10.48 -5.01
N MET A 62 -11.48 -10.29 -3.82
CA MET A 62 -12.00 -9.28 -2.90
C MET A 62 -10.87 -8.46 -2.29
N TYR A 63 -11.05 -7.15 -2.28
CA TYR A 63 -10.11 -6.21 -1.72
C TYR A 63 -10.79 -5.38 -0.64
N ILE A 64 -10.22 -5.41 0.58
CA ILE A 64 -10.68 -4.59 1.70
C ILE A 64 -9.62 -3.54 1.98
N SER A 65 -10.04 -2.29 1.99
CA SER A 65 -9.27 -1.16 2.50
C SER A 65 -10.20 -0.22 3.26
N THR A 66 -9.63 0.68 4.04
CA THR A 66 -10.40 1.68 4.75
C THR A 66 -9.74 3.04 4.68
N THR A 67 -10.53 4.06 4.45
CA THR A 67 -10.14 5.46 4.65
C THR A 67 -10.43 5.94 6.09
N GLU A 68 -11.12 5.10 6.88
CA GLU A 68 -11.40 5.33 8.29
C GLU A 68 -10.26 4.80 9.17
N ASN A 69 -10.37 5.06 10.46
CA ASN A 69 -9.34 4.61 11.43
C ASN A 69 -9.43 3.11 11.78
N ALA A 70 -10.47 2.42 11.34
CA ALA A 70 -10.66 1.00 11.63
C ALA A 70 -11.43 0.26 10.54
N ILE A 71 -11.05 -1.00 10.31
CA ILE A 71 -11.80 -1.97 9.51
C ILE A 71 -12.79 -2.66 10.44
N LYS A 72 -14.08 -2.54 10.11
CA LYS A 72 -15.15 -3.05 10.97
C LYS A 72 -15.40 -4.54 10.76
N LYS A 73 -15.92 -5.21 11.79
CA LYS A 73 -16.27 -6.63 11.77
C LYS A 73 -17.19 -7.00 10.60
N GLU A 74 -18.14 -6.15 10.26
CA GLU A 74 -19.12 -6.39 9.19
C GLU A 74 -18.46 -6.53 7.81
N GLN A 75 -17.37 -5.79 7.56
CA GLN A 75 -16.58 -5.90 6.32
C GLN A 75 -15.88 -7.27 6.24
N VAL A 76 -15.32 -7.74 7.35
CA VAL A 76 -14.71 -9.07 7.45
C VAL A 76 -15.74 -10.17 7.28
N GLU A 77 -16.91 -10.05 7.89
CA GLU A 77 -17.99 -11.04 7.75
C GLU A 77 -18.53 -11.13 6.32
N GLN A 78 -18.59 -10.01 5.60
CA GLN A 78 -18.93 -9.99 4.17
C GLN A 78 -17.87 -10.73 3.35
N LEU A 79 -16.59 -10.48 3.61
CA LEU A 79 -15.47 -11.18 2.98
C LEU A 79 -15.57 -12.68 3.23
N VAL A 80 -15.70 -13.10 4.47
CA VAL A 80 -15.81 -14.54 4.84
C VAL A 80 -16.99 -15.20 4.14
N ARG A 81 -18.16 -14.54 4.12
CA ARG A 81 -19.33 -15.08 3.38
C ARG A 81 -19.07 -15.23 1.90
N HIS A 82 -18.41 -14.26 1.26
CA HIS A 82 -18.09 -14.31 -0.15
C HIS A 82 -17.05 -15.40 -0.46
N MET A 83 -16.03 -15.55 0.36
CA MET A 83 -14.96 -16.53 0.15
C MET A 83 -15.39 -17.98 0.43
N ASN A 84 -16.44 -18.18 1.23
CA ASN A 84 -17.03 -19.52 1.44
C ASN A 84 -17.87 -20.03 0.26
N GLN A 85 -18.13 -19.21 -0.76
CA GLN A 85 -18.79 -19.65 -1.98
C GLN A 85 -17.78 -20.29 -2.95
N LEU A 86 -18.22 -21.17 -3.83
CA LEU A 86 -17.36 -21.74 -4.86
C LEU A 86 -16.83 -20.66 -5.81
N PRO A 87 -15.62 -20.84 -6.37
CA PRO A 87 -15.10 -19.95 -7.41
C PRO A 87 -16.03 -19.92 -8.63
N ILE A 88 -16.09 -18.78 -9.33
CA ILE A 88 -17.00 -18.54 -10.46
C ILE A 88 -16.24 -18.55 -11.79
N GLU A 89 -15.18 -17.77 -11.91
CA GLU A 89 -14.39 -17.61 -13.15
C GLU A 89 -13.02 -18.28 -13.06
N SER A 90 -12.47 -18.43 -11.86
CA SER A 90 -11.13 -18.97 -11.60
C SER A 90 -11.20 -20.33 -10.88
N THR A 91 -10.06 -21.01 -10.74
CA THR A 91 -9.94 -22.19 -9.86
C THR A 91 -9.68 -21.83 -8.41
N ASN A 92 -9.22 -20.59 -8.17
CA ASN A 92 -8.87 -20.10 -6.84
C ASN A 92 -9.67 -18.83 -6.53
N LYS A 93 -9.74 -18.51 -5.24
CA LYS A 93 -10.19 -17.22 -4.73
C LYS A 93 -9.06 -16.52 -4.02
N VAL A 94 -8.96 -15.21 -4.19
CA VAL A 94 -7.96 -14.40 -3.52
C VAL A 94 -8.63 -13.22 -2.82
N TYR A 95 -8.22 -12.95 -1.59
CA TYR A 95 -8.59 -11.71 -0.93
C TYR A 95 -7.37 -10.98 -0.37
N ILE A 96 -7.45 -9.67 -0.41
CA ILE A 96 -6.45 -8.76 0.13
C ILE A 96 -7.10 -7.90 1.21
N ILE A 97 -6.45 -7.78 2.36
CA ILE A 97 -6.81 -6.82 3.40
C ILE A 97 -5.65 -5.87 3.57
N GLU A 98 -5.84 -4.62 3.16
CA GLU A 98 -4.88 -3.52 3.33
C GLU A 98 -5.03 -2.92 4.74
N ASP A 99 -3.91 -2.43 5.32
CA ASP A 99 -3.86 -1.89 6.67
C ASP A 99 -4.46 -2.87 7.71
N PHE A 100 -3.99 -4.11 7.69
CA PHE A 100 -4.56 -5.18 8.53
C PHE A 100 -4.53 -4.85 10.03
N GLU A 101 -3.54 -4.09 10.49
CA GLU A 101 -3.43 -3.55 11.86
C GLU A 101 -4.59 -2.62 12.25
N LYS A 102 -5.38 -2.14 11.29
CA LYS A 102 -6.57 -1.34 11.56
C LYS A 102 -7.82 -2.19 11.81
N LEU A 103 -7.71 -3.51 11.78
CA LEU A 103 -8.83 -4.37 12.16
C LEU A 103 -9.18 -4.18 13.63
N THR A 104 -10.47 -4.16 13.92
CA THR A 104 -10.92 -4.26 15.30
C THR A 104 -10.62 -5.66 15.84
N VAL A 105 -10.42 -5.80 17.15
CA VAL A 105 -10.20 -7.11 17.81
C VAL A 105 -11.30 -8.12 17.44
N GLN A 106 -12.53 -7.65 17.27
CA GLN A 106 -13.66 -8.50 16.84
C GLN A 106 -13.51 -8.93 15.37
N GLY A 107 -12.99 -8.05 14.51
CA GLY A 107 -12.65 -8.34 13.12
C GLY A 107 -11.53 -9.36 13.01
N GLU A 108 -10.45 -9.20 13.78
CA GLU A 108 -9.34 -10.15 13.85
C GLU A 108 -9.81 -11.54 14.29
N ASN A 109 -10.63 -11.64 15.34
CA ASN A 109 -11.19 -12.91 15.78
C ASN A 109 -12.10 -13.57 14.73
N SER A 110 -12.77 -12.78 13.89
CA SER A 110 -13.60 -13.33 12.80
C SER A 110 -12.74 -13.87 11.67
N ILE A 111 -11.63 -13.21 11.32
CA ILE A 111 -10.70 -13.67 10.29
C ILE A 111 -9.84 -14.84 10.78
N LEU A 112 -9.50 -14.88 12.09
CA LEU A 112 -8.69 -15.93 12.68
C LEU A 112 -9.29 -17.32 12.44
N LYS A 113 -10.60 -17.47 12.69
CA LYS A 113 -11.31 -18.72 12.41
C LYS A 113 -11.22 -19.13 10.93
N PHE A 114 -11.29 -18.14 10.04
CA PHE A 114 -11.18 -18.36 8.61
C PHE A 114 -9.75 -18.72 8.17
N LEU A 115 -8.73 -18.21 8.86
CA LEU A 115 -7.33 -18.57 8.63
C LEU A 115 -6.98 -19.95 9.20
N GLU A 116 -7.69 -20.41 10.24
CA GLU A 116 -7.50 -21.76 10.83
C GLU A 116 -8.06 -22.85 9.93
N GLU A 117 -9.24 -22.61 9.36
CA GLU A 117 -9.96 -23.55 8.49
C GLU A 117 -10.33 -22.86 7.18
N PRO A 118 -9.32 -22.54 6.32
CA PRO A 118 -9.59 -21.85 5.08
C PRO A 118 -10.39 -22.75 4.12
N PRO A 119 -11.35 -22.18 3.37
CA PRO A 119 -12.00 -22.91 2.29
C PRO A 119 -10.96 -23.34 1.24
N ASP A 120 -11.22 -24.47 0.60
CA ASP A 120 -10.36 -24.97 -0.47
C ASP A 120 -10.13 -23.91 -1.55
N ASN A 121 -8.91 -23.85 -2.06
CA ASN A 121 -8.52 -22.94 -3.12
C ASN A 121 -8.68 -21.44 -2.79
N THR A 122 -8.65 -21.06 -1.51
CA THR A 122 -8.72 -19.67 -1.07
C THR A 122 -7.37 -19.20 -0.51
N ILE A 123 -6.90 -18.04 -0.98
CA ILE A 123 -5.62 -17.45 -0.57
C ILE A 123 -5.85 -16.07 0.03
N ALA A 124 -5.35 -15.90 1.23
CA ALA A 124 -5.34 -14.63 1.97
C ALA A 124 -4.05 -13.87 1.73
N ILE A 125 -4.12 -12.55 1.53
CA ILE A 125 -2.96 -11.67 1.52
C ILE A 125 -3.26 -10.49 2.46
N LEU A 126 -2.57 -10.45 3.58
CA LEU A 126 -2.73 -9.44 4.62
C LEU A 126 -1.56 -8.47 4.50
N LEU A 127 -1.83 -7.16 4.42
CA LEU A 127 -0.80 -6.12 4.28
C LEU A 127 -0.74 -5.30 5.55
N SER A 128 0.44 -5.13 6.14
CA SER A 128 0.62 -4.33 7.35
C SER A 128 1.92 -3.54 7.35
N THR A 129 1.80 -2.28 7.75
CA THR A 129 2.95 -1.40 8.03
C THR A 129 3.32 -1.38 9.51
N LYS A 130 2.52 -2.03 10.35
CA LYS A 130 2.71 -2.11 11.82
C LYS A 130 2.44 -3.53 12.30
N PRO A 131 3.25 -4.51 11.88
CA PRO A 131 3.00 -5.91 12.20
C PRO A 131 2.99 -6.20 13.71
N GLU A 132 3.67 -5.37 14.51
CA GLU A 132 3.66 -5.46 15.98
C GLU A 132 2.30 -5.18 16.62
N GLN A 133 1.33 -4.64 15.89
CA GLN A 133 -0.04 -4.41 16.35
C GLN A 133 -0.99 -5.58 16.03
N ILE A 134 -0.52 -6.58 15.29
CA ILE A 134 -1.29 -7.76 14.89
C ILE A 134 -1.13 -8.86 15.94
N LEU A 135 -2.19 -9.62 16.19
CA LEU A 135 -2.16 -10.73 17.14
C LEU A 135 -1.16 -11.83 16.73
N ASP A 136 -0.40 -12.38 17.67
CA ASP A 136 0.55 -13.48 17.46
C ASP A 136 -0.13 -14.72 16.82
N THR A 137 -1.41 -14.90 17.12
CA THR A 137 -2.23 -15.97 16.53
C THR A 137 -2.42 -15.85 15.03
N ILE A 138 -2.42 -14.65 14.47
CA ILE A 138 -2.43 -14.39 13.02
C ILE A 138 -1.04 -14.67 12.44
N HIS A 139 0.01 -14.14 13.08
CA HIS A 139 1.40 -14.37 12.66
C HIS A 139 1.72 -15.85 12.49
N SER A 140 1.30 -16.68 13.45
CA SER A 140 1.57 -18.13 13.43
C SER A 140 0.88 -18.89 12.29
N ARG A 141 -0.11 -18.29 11.62
CA ARG A 141 -0.91 -18.92 10.54
C ARG A 141 -0.59 -18.41 9.15
N CYS A 142 0.23 -17.37 9.07
CA CYS A 142 0.60 -16.74 7.80
C CYS A 142 2.03 -17.05 7.41
N GLN A 143 2.28 -17.18 6.12
CA GLN A 143 3.62 -17.12 5.58
C GLN A 143 4.04 -15.66 5.47
N HIS A 144 5.12 -15.29 6.15
CA HIS A 144 5.64 -13.94 6.17
C HIS A 144 6.40 -13.60 4.89
N VAL A 145 6.12 -12.41 4.35
CA VAL A 145 6.85 -11.81 3.23
C VAL A 145 7.31 -10.43 3.68
N TYR A 146 8.62 -10.30 3.91
CA TYR A 146 9.22 -9.08 4.43
C TYR A 146 9.68 -8.18 3.29
N PHE A 147 9.10 -6.99 3.20
CA PHE A 147 9.50 -5.96 2.27
C PHE A 147 10.60 -5.10 2.88
N LYS A 148 11.73 -5.07 2.21
CA LYS A 148 12.86 -4.27 2.68
C LYS A 148 12.52 -2.79 2.61
N PRO A 149 12.99 -1.98 3.59
CA PRO A 149 12.89 -0.54 3.49
C PRO A 149 13.49 -0.04 2.18
N ILE A 150 12.84 0.94 1.57
CA ILE A 150 13.34 1.52 0.33
C ILE A 150 14.66 2.22 0.61
N ASP A 151 15.66 1.88 -0.16
CA ASP A 151 16.94 2.60 -0.19
C ASP A 151 16.69 4.01 -0.75
N LYS A 152 16.58 4.99 0.16
CA LYS A 152 16.30 6.38 -0.20
C LYS A 152 17.31 6.94 -1.19
N GLU A 153 18.58 6.57 -1.09
CA GLU A 153 19.60 7.05 -2.03
C GLU A 153 19.33 6.52 -3.44
N LYS A 154 18.99 5.24 -3.57
CA LYS A 154 18.62 4.69 -4.88
C LYS A 154 17.37 5.32 -5.45
N PHE A 155 16.38 5.59 -4.60
CA PHE A 155 15.17 6.28 -5.04
C PHE A 155 15.45 7.71 -5.52
N ILE A 156 16.23 8.49 -4.75
CA ILE A 156 16.66 9.83 -5.12
C ILE A 156 17.44 9.80 -6.45
N ASN A 157 18.38 8.87 -6.63
CA ASN A 157 19.14 8.73 -7.86
C ASN A 157 18.24 8.44 -9.07
N ARG A 158 17.25 7.56 -8.92
CA ARG A 158 16.25 7.30 -9.98
C ARG A 158 15.44 8.55 -10.35
N LEU A 159 15.05 9.38 -9.37
CA LEU A 159 14.35 10.64 -9.64
C LEU A 159 15.26 11.65 -10.37
N VAL A 160 16.54 11.70 -10.03
CA VAL A 160 17.53 12.53 -10.74
C VAL A 160 17.73 12.07 -12.18
N GLU A 161 17.75 10.75 -12.44
CA GLU A 161 17.78 10.18 -13.79
C GLU A 161 16.53 10.57 -14.62
N GLN A 162 15.40 10.85 -13.97
CA GLN A 162 14.18 11.40 -14.59
C GLN A 162 14.19 12.94 -14.71
N ASN A 163 15.38 13.57 -14.75
CA ASN A 163 15.59 15.02 -14.85
C ASN A 163 15.06 15.83 -13.67
N MET A 164 14.81 15.23 -12.53
CA MET A 164 14.44 15.96 -11.31
C MET A 164 15.69 16.51 -10.63
N SER A 165 15.65 17.76 -10.15
CA SER A 165 16.79 18.29 -9.40
C SER A 165 16.97 17.57 -8.06
N LYS A 166 18.21 17.31 -7.65
CA LYS A 166 18.51 16.57 -6.43
C LYS A 166 17.81 17.13 -5.18
N PRO A 167 17.76 18.47 -4.93
CA PRO A 167 17.04 19.00 -3.77
C PRO A 167 15.53 18.72 -3.78
N VAL A 168 14.91 18.65 -4.97
CA VAL A 168 13.50 18.30 -5.12
C VAL A 168 13.31 16.81 -4.89
N ALA A 169 14.18 15.97 -5.46
CA ALA A 169 14.16 14.52 -5.25
C ALA A 169 14.32 14.15 -3.76
N GLU A 170 15.22 14.82 -3.04
CA GLU A 170 15.40 14.66 -1.60
C GLU A 170 14.13 15.04 -0.81
N MET A 171 13.49 16.17 -1.16
CA MET A 171 12.21 16.56 -0.55
C MET A 171 11.12 15.52 -0.81
N ILE A 172 10.92 15.11 -2.06
CA ILE A 172 9.88 14.18 -2.46
C ILE A 172 10.11 12.82 -1.82
N SER A 173 11.36 12.37 -1.65
CA SER A 173 11.70 11.09 -1.01
C SER A 173 11.26 10.99 0.46
N THR A 174 10.92 12.11 1.10
CA THR A 174 10.34 12.11 2.46
C THR A 174 8.83 11.94 2.46
N TYR A 175 8.18 12.12 1.31
CA TYR A 175 6.73 12.09 1.17
C TYR A 175 6.22 10.85 0.43
N THR A 176 6.91 10.44 -0.62
CA THR A 176 6.56 9.27 -1.41
C THR A 176 7.79 8.47 -1.83
N THR A 177 7.60 7.20 -2.03
CA THR A 177 8.60 6.25 -2.54
C THR A 177 8.28 5.76 -3.95
N GLN A 178 7.22 6.34 -4.57
CA GLN A 178 6.77 6.01 -5.91
C GLN A 178 7.23 7.04 -6.93
N ILE A 179 7.84 6.55 -8.01
CA ILE A 179 8.36 7.40 -9.09
C ILE A 179 7.23 8.19 -9.75
N ASP A 180 6.10 7.54 -10.08
CA ASP A 180 4.97 8.19 -10.76
C ASP A 180 4.36 9.30 -9.90
N ASN A 181 4.16 9.05 -8.61
CA ASN A 181 3.68 10.07 -7.67
C ASN A 181 4.69 11.21 -7.50
N ALA A 182 5.99 10.89 -7.50
CA ALA A 182 7.04 11.88 -7.40
C ALA A 182 7.07 12.81 -8.63
N ILE A 183 6.92 12.23 -9.82
CA ILE A 183 6.84 12.99 -11.07
C ILE A 183 5.60 13.88 -11.08
N ALA A 184 4.42 13.34 -10.74
CA ALA A 184 3.18 14.08 -10.67
C ALA A 184 3.27 15.27 -9.70
N LEU A 185 3.84 15.07 -8.51
CA LEU A 185 4.06 16.16 -7.54
C LEU A 185 5.00 17.24 -8.07
N ASN A 186 6.08 16.86 -8.76
CA ASN A 186 7.00 17.81 -9.34
C ASN A 186 6.40 18.59 -10.51
N GLU A 187 5.49 17.98 -11.27
CA GLU A 187 4.75 18.65 -12.35
C GLU A 187 3.67 19.58 -11.80
N GLU A 188 2.97 19.19 -10.74
CA GLU A 188 1.84 19.92 -10.18
C GLU A 188 2.28 21.15 -9.37
N PHE A 189 3.42 21.08 -8.65
CA PHE A 189 3.87 22.14 -7.72
C PHE A 189 5.28 22.61 -8.00
N ASP A 190 5.52 23.94 -7.80
CA ASP A 190 6.88 24.47 -7.70
C ASP A 190 7.43 24.25 -6.28
N LEU A 191 7.93 23.02 -6.06
CA LEU A 191 8.42 22.59 -4.76
C LEU A 191 9.63 23.40 -4.25
N LEU A 192 10.46 23.93 -5.17
CA LEU A 192 11.60 24.79 -4.78
C LEU A 192 11.13 26.15 -4.29
N ALA A 193 10.15 26.77 -4.96
CA ALA A 193 9.57 28.02 -4.51
C ALA A 193 8.85 27.84 -3.18
N LEU A 194 8.08 26.79 -3.02
CA LEU A 194 7.39 26.45 -1.77
C LEU A 194 8.39 26.27 -0.61
N ARG A 195 9.47 25.51 -0.83
CA ARG A 195 10.53 25.32 0.18
C ARG A 195 11.15 26.64 0.62
N LYS A 196 11.49 27.52 -0.33
CA LYS A 196 12.05 28.84 -0.02
C LYS A 196 11.09 29.68 0.83
N SER A 197 9.82 29.64 0.52
CA SER A 197 8.79 30.38 1.25
C SER A 197 8.57 29.85 2.66
N VAL A 198 8.62 28.52 2.85
CA VAL A 198 8.57 27.90 4.18
C VAL A 198 9.78 28.30 5.03
N ILE A 199 10.99 28.23 4.48
CA ILE A 199 12.22 28.62 5.20
C ILE A 199 12.12 30.08 5.64
N ARG A 200 11.76 30.97 4.70
CA ARG A 200 11.60 32.42 5.02
C ARG A 200 10.56 32.65 6.10
N TRP A 201 9.46 31.93 6.07
CA TRP A 201 8.42 32.01 7.10
C TRP A 201 8.94 31.53 8.47
N CYS A 202 9.71 30.44 8.52
CA CYS A 202 10.35 29.97 9.75
C CYS A 202 11.34 31.00 10.31
N GLU A 203 12.13 31.66 9.47
CA GLU A 203 13.03 32.72 9.89
C GLU A 203 12.25 33.91 10.48
N LEU A 204 11.12 34.29 9.88
CA LEU A 204 10.24 35.35 10.42
C LEU A 204 9.63 34.96 11.77
N LEU A 205 9.28 33.69 11.98
CA LEU A 205 8.79 33.21 13.29
C LEU A 205 9.82 33.44 14.40
N LEU A 206 11.09 33.29 14.09
CA LEU A 206 12.18 33.48 15.05
C LEU A 206 12.54 34.93 15.28
N THR A 207 12.45 35.77 14.23
CA THR A 207 12.93 37.13 14.24
C THR A 207 11.83 38.19 14.38
N ASN A 208 10.65 37.95 13.79
CA ASN A 208 9.55 38.93 13.75
C ASN A 208 8.18 38.26 13.71
N LYS A 209 7.67 37.83 14.86
CA LYS A 209 6.40 37.12 15.00
C LYS A 209 5.19 37.84 14.33
N PRO A 210 5.00 39.16 14.44
CA PRO A 210 3.89 39.85 13.74
C PRO A 210 3.95 39.67 12.22
N MET A 211 5.15 39.78 11.62
CA MET A 211 5.33 39.60 10.18
C MET A 211 5.17 38.14 9.75
N ALA A 212 5.49 37.20 10.61
CA ALA A 212 5.25 35.78 10.34
C ALA A 212 3.75 35.44 10.23
N LEU A 213 2.87 36.10 11.02
CA LEU A 213 1.43 35.97 10.92
C LEU A 213 0.88 36.44 9.56
N ILE A 214 1.47 37.49 9.00
CA ILE A 214 1.11 37.95 7.66
C ILE A 214 1.67 37.01 6.59
N GLY A 215 2.91 36.55 6.76
CA GLY A 215 3.61 35.66 5.83
C GLY A 215 2.94 34.31 5.64
N ILE A 216 2.14 33.82 6.62
CA ILE A 216 1.40 32.58 6.48
C ILE A 216 0.35 32.63 5.36
N ILE A 217 -0.23 33.80 5.11
CA ILE A 217 -1.22 34.01 4.05
C ILE A 217 -0.57 33.82 2.68
N ASP A 218 0.62 34.33 2.48
CA ASP A 218 1.37 34.21 1.23
C ASP A 218 1.82 32.75 1.01
N LEU A 219 2.25 32.09 2.06
CA LEU A 219 2.62 30.67 2.03
C LEU A 219 1.42 29.79 1.64
N LEU A 220 0.24 30.04 2.22
CA LEU A 220 -0.99 29.31 1.88
C LEU A 220 -1.45 29.58 0.43
N LYS A 221 -1.26 30.80 -0.09
CA LYS A 221 -1.53 31.09 -1.51
C LYS A 221 -0.60 30.32 -2.43
N GLN A 222 0.69 30.25 -2.13
CA GLN A 222 1.65 29.47 -2.92
C GLN A 222 1.38 27.97 -2.86
N ALA A 223 0.99 27.43 -1.71
CA ALA A 223 0.62 26.03 -1.56
C ALA A 223 -0.64 25.64 -2.34
N LYS A 224 -1.52 26.61 -2.67
CA LYS A 224 -2.72 26.40 -3.50
C LYS A 224 -2.49 26.62 -5.00
N ASN A 225 -1.42 27.32 -5.36
CA ASN A 225 -1.08 27.55 -6.77
C ASN A 225 -0.39 26.32 -7.33
N LYS A 226 -1.13 25.61 -8.17
CA LYS A 226 -0.57 24.59 -9.09
C LYS A 226 0.24 25.31 -10.18
N LYS A 227 1.26 24.64 -10.72
CA LYS A 227 2.01 25.13 -11.89
C LYS A 227 1.10 25.29 -13.09
#